data_da2d69c10dc7fdca7f3dbddaf4c83314
#
_entry.id   da2d69c10dc7fdca7f3dbddaf4c83314
#
_cell.length_a   1.000
_cell.length_b   1.000
_cell.length_c   1.000
_cell.angle_alpha   90.00
_cell.angle_beta   90.00
_cell.angle_gamma   90.00
#
_symmetry.space_group_name_H-M   'P 1'
#
loop_
_entity.id
_entity.type
_entity.pdbx_description
1 polymer ?
#
loop_
_entity_poly.entity_id
_entity_poly.type
_entity_poly.pdbx_seq_one_letter_code
_entity_poly.pdbx_strand_id
1 'polypeptide(L)'
;GCTVALLSPQDAYEVFFLRGSLEKLAIQKSNCRLSDYSLLIMEASIEEFRKAVLEGNTMKAVHADEIFHQQIIRSAQLDRLTKMWELLSPLNGAMFLSVQNANHFGQLNGDAETLQNAKCLEPNTPDSRTSRNGGAAVWTHQSLLEAIQSSDLQAACALLDQHYEETGRRVYRLSLMKEQSF
;
A
#
# COMPACT_ATOMS: atom_id res chain seq x y z
N GLY A 1 -15.22 -20.54 -22.18
CA GLY A 1 -14.58 -19.24 -22.38
C GLY A 1 -14.30 -18.61 -21.03
N CYS A 2 -13.13 -17.97 -20.86
CA CYS A 2 -12.86 -17.14 -19.68
C CYS A 2 -13.49 -15.77 -19.90
N THR A 3 -14.35 -15.33 -19.00
CA THR A 3 -14.84 -13.96 -18.95
C THR A 3 -13.94 -13.17 -18.02
N VAL A 4 -13.36 -12.08 -18.51
CA VAL A 4 -12.66 -11.13 -17.64
C VAL A 4 -13.72 -10.41 -16.80
N ALA A 5 -13.74 -10.63 -15.50
CA ALA A 5 -14.61 -9.88 -14.61
C ALA A 5 -14.13 -8.41 -14.58
N LEU A 6 -15.05 -7.49 -14.83
CA LEU A 6 -14.79 -6.07 -14.63
C LEU A 6 -14.90 -5.81 -13.13
N LEU A 7 -13.81 -5.33 -12.53
CA LEU A 7 -13.80 -4.93 -11.13
C LEU A 7 -14.58 -3.61 -10.98
N SER A 8 -15.61 -3.65 -10.15
CA SER A 8 -16.40 -2.46 -9.81
C SER A 8 -15.69 -1.58 -8.77
N PRO A 9 -16.08 -0.31 -8.64
CA PRO A 9 -15.61 0.54 -7.54
C PRO A 9 -15.84 -0.07 -6.16
N GLN A 10 -16.98 -0.79 -5.98
CA GLN A 10 -17.30 -1.47 -4.74
C GLN A 10 -16.31 -2.62 -4.44
N ASP A 11 -15.89 -3.39 -5.45
CA ASP A 11 -14.88 -4.43 -5.28
C ASP A 11 -13.56 -3.85 -4.75
N ALA A 12 -13.19 -2.63 -5.21
CA ALA A 12 -12.00 -1.95 -4.71
C ALA A 12 -12.09 -1.68 -3.20
N TYR A 13 -13.23 -1.13 -2.74
CA TYR A 13 -13.43 -0.88 -1.32
C TYR A 13 -13.33 -2.18 -0.50
N GLU A 14 -14.00 -3.24 -0.93
CA GLU A 14 -14.03 -4.52 -0.21
C GLU A 14 -12.65 -5.19 -0.15
N VAL A 15 -11.90 -5.19 -1.25
CA VAL A 15 -10.56 -5.78 -1.29
C VAL A 15 -9.61 -5.05 -0.34
N PHE A 16 -9.58 -3.72 -0.36
CA PHE A 16 -8.70 -2.95 0.52
C PHE A 16 -9.11 -3.08 1.99
N PHE A 17 -10.41 -3.08 2.28
CA PHE A 17 -10.92 -3.32 3.63
C PHE A 17 -10.52 -4.70 4.17
N LEU A 18 -10.69 -5.75 3.37
CA LEU A 18 -10.33 -7.12 3.76
C LEU A 18 -8.82 -7.27 3.93
N ARG A 19 -8.00 -6.73 3.02
CA ARG A 19 -6.54 -6.78 3.14
C ARG A 19 -6.07 -6.10 4.42
N GLY A 20 -6.53 -4.88 4.68
CA GLY A 20 -6.18 -4.14 5.90
C GLY A 20 -6.59 -4.89 7.17
N SER A 21 -7.78 -5.50 7.18
CA SER A 21 -8.25 -6.30 8.32
C SER A 21 -7.37 -7.52 8.57
N LEU A 22 -6.96 -8.24 7.52
CA LEU A 22 -6.09 -9.42 7.63
C LEU A 22 -4.69 -9.03 8.13
N GLU A 23 -4.13 -7.94 7.62
CA GLU A 23 -2.81 -7.46 8.05
C GLU A 23 -2.81 -6.94 9.48
N LYS A 24 -3.88 -6.24 9.87
CA LYS A 24 -4.05 -5.84 11.26
C LYS A 24 -4.14 -7.04 12.20
N LEU A 25 -4.87 -8.10 11.83
CA LEU A 25 -4.88 -9.35 12.57
C LEU A 25 -3.49 -9.99 12.65
N ALA A 26 -2.71 -9.95 11.57
CA ALA A 26 -1.35 -10.48 11.54
C ALA A 26 -0.43 -9.74 12.50
N ILE A 27 -0.42 -8.40 12.45
CA ILE A 27 0.45 -7.58 13.28
C ILE A 27 0.06 -7.68 14.76
N GLN A 28 -1.22 -7.78 15.07
CA GLN A 28 -1.73 -8.03 16.43
C GLN A 28 -1.27 -9.41 16.94
N LYS A 29 -1.38 -10.45 16.10
CA LYS A 29 -0.96 -11.81 16.45
C LYS A 29 0.55 -11.92 16.70
N SER A 30 1.35 -11.27 15.87
CA SER A 30 2.82 -11.24 16.02
C SER A 30 3.29 -10.26 17.10
N ASN A 31 2.43 -9.34 17.54
CA ASN A 31 2.76 -8.21 18.41
C ASN A 31 3.97 -7.41 17.88
N CYS A 32 3.93 -7.06 16.60
CA CYS A 32 4.99 -6.38 15.85
C CYS A 32 6.32 -7.16 15.80
N ARG A 33 6.33 -8.44 16.12
CA ARG A 33 7.58 -9.25 16.10
C ARG A 33 7.78 -9.84 14.71
N LEU A 34 8.61 -9.17 13.92
CA LEU A 34 9.11 -9.63 12.65
C LEU A 34 10.56 -10.07 12.78
N SER A 35 11.03 -10.97 11.90
CA SER A 35 12.45 -11.32 11.85
C SER A 35 13.25 -10.17 11.24
N ASP A 36 14.54 -10.05 11.58
CA ASP A 36 15.46 -9.08 10.98
C ASP A 36 15.48 -9.21 9.46
N TYR A 37 15.39 -10.44 8.95
CA TYR A 37 15.29 -10.70 7.52
C TYR A 37 14.01 -10.10 6.89
N SER A 38 12.86 -10.22 7.55
CA SER A 38 11.62 -9.60 7.10
C SER A 38 11.71 -8.08 7.10
N LEU A 39 12.30 -7.49 8.14
CA LEU A 39 12.51 -6.04 8.22
C LEU A 39 13.40 -5.53 7.09
N LEU A 40 14.50 -6.23 6.77
CA LEU A 40 15.36 -5.90 5.63
C LEU A 40 14.63 -5.99 4.28
N ILE A 41 13.76 -6.99 4.10
CA ILE A 41 12.93 -7.10 2.90
C ILE A 41 11.98 -5.91 2.80
N MET A 42 11.35 -5.50 3.90
CA MET A 42 10.45 -4.35 3.94
C MET A 42 11.18 -3.05 3.58
N GLU A 43 12.36 -2.82 4.12
CA GLU A 43 13.20 -1.66 3.78
C GLU A 43 13.55 -1.64 2.27
N ALA A 44 14.00 -2.78 1.74
CA ALA A 44 14.33 -2.90 0.33
C ALA A 44 13.11 -2.68 -0.57
N SER A 45 11.94 -3.18 -0.17
CA SER A 45 10.71 -3.01 -0.96
C SER A 45 10.19 -1.58 -0.96
N ILE A 46 10.37 -0.80 0.10
CA ILE A 46 10.07 0.65 0.11
C ILE A 46 10.95 1.37 -0.92
N GLU A 47 12.24 1.05 -0.99
CA GLU A 47 13.16 1.66 -1.95
C GLU A 47 12.81 1.29 -3.40
N GLU A 48 12.48 0.02 -3.66
CA GLU A 48 12.04 -0.42 -4.98
C GLU A 48 10.68 0.20 -5.37
N PHE A 49 9.75 0.33 -4.44
CA PHE A 49 8.48 1.04 -4.64
C PHE A 49 8.74 2.49 -5.07
N ARG A 50 9.61 3.19 -4.34
CA ARG A 50 9.98 4.59 -4.63
C ARG A 50 10.60 4.73 -6.03
N LYS A 51 11.52 3.87 -6.41
CA LYS A 51 12.14 3.86 -7.75
C LYS A 51 11.09 3.60 -8.84
N ALA A 52 10.23 2.60 -8.62
CA ALA A 52 9.19 2.27 -9.57
C ALA A 52 8.19 3.41 -9.81
N VAL A 53 7.86 4.16 -8.75
CA VAL A 53 7.03 5.37 -8.85
C VAL A 53 7.72 6.45 -9.68
N LEU A 54 9.01 6.71 -9.43
CA LEU A 54 9.80 7.69 -10.20
C LEU A 54 9.93 7.30 -11.68
N GLU A 55 10.01 6.00 -11.97
CA GLU A 55 10.04 5.45 -13.34
C GLU A 55 8.64 5.42 -14.01
N GLY A 56 7.57 5.70 -13.30
CA GLY A 56 6.19 5.53 -13.79
C GLY A 56 5.82 4.06 -14.02
N ASN A 57 6.52 3.13 -13.40
CA ASN A 57 6.33 1.69 -13.59
C ASN A 57 5.36 1.09 -12.56
N THR A 58 4.06 1.13 -12.87
CA THR A 58 3.01 0.64 -11.98
C THR A 58 3.18 -0.82 -11.58
N MET A 59 3.56 -1.69 -12.52
CA MET A 59 3.72 -3.12 -12.21
C MET A 59 4.81 -3.36 -11.18
N LYS A 60 5.95 -2.70 -11.31
CA LYS A 60 7.02 -2.77 -10.32
C LYS A 60 6.60 -2.17 -8.98
N ALA A 61 5.87 -1.06 -8.99
CA ALA A 61 5.38 -0.44 -7.76
C ALA A 61 4.41 -1.37 -7.02
N VAL A 62 3.41 -1.93 -7.70
CA VAL A 62 2.48 -2.91 -7.12
C VAL A 62 3.21 -4.14 -6.58
N HIS A 63 4.21 -4.63 -7.30
CA HIS A 63 5.00 -5.78 -6.85
C HIS A 63 5.80 -5.48 -5.58
N ALA A 64 6.43 -4.31 -5.51
CA ALA A 64 7.19 -3.90 -4.33
C ALA A 64 6.26 -3.68 -3.10
N ASP A 65 5.10 -3.06 -3.30
CA ASP A 65 4.04 -2.92 -2.31
C ASP A 65 3.60 -4.28 -1.76
N GLU A 66 3.35 -5.23 -2.65
CA GLU A 66 2.92 -6.59 -2.28
C GLU A 66 3.99 -7.33 -1.45
N ILE A 67 5.28 -7.17 -1.79
CA ILE A 67 6.40 -7.76 -1.02
C ILE A 67 6.44 -7.18 0.39
N PHE A 68 6.24 -5.87 0.54
CA PHE A 68 6.20 -5.21 1.85
C PHE A 68 5.12 -5.80 2.74
N HIS A 69 3.88 -5.79 2.27
CA HIS A 69 2.71 -6.24 3.02
C HIS A 69 2.73 -7.74 3.31
N GLN A 70 3.32 -8.54 2.43
CA GLN A 70 3.51 -9.98 2.64
C GLN A 70 4.35 -10.28 3.89
N GLN A 71 5.34 -9.43 4.25
CA GLN A 71 6.13 -9.65 5.46
C GLN A 71 5.27 -9.50 6.73
N ILE A 72 4.32 -8.57 6.72
CA ILE A 72 3.37 -8.38 7.82
C ILE A 72 2.50 -9.63 7.98
N ILE A 73 1.92 -10.12 6.90
CA ILE A 73 1.06 -11.31 6.92
C ILE A 73 1.82 -12.55 7.43
N ARG A 74 3.04 -12.76 6.95
CA ARG A 74 3.88 -13.90 7.34
C ARG A 74 4.32 -13.87 8.81
N SER A 75 4.40 -12.68 9.41
CA SER A 75 4.76 -12.53 10.81
C SER A 75 3.81 -13.25 11.78
N ALA A 76 2.54 -13.40 11.39
CA ALA A 76 1.54 -14.09 12.19
C ALA A 76 1.77 -15.61 12.31
N GLN A 77 2.50 -16.21 11.35
CA GLN A 77 2.72 -17.66 11.24
C GLN A 77 1.39 -18.46 11.20
N LEU A 78 0.39 -17.90 10.50
CA LEU A 78 -0.94 -18.48 10.33
C LEU A 78 -1.21 -18.80 8.86
N ASP A 79 -1.05 -20.06 8.45
CA ASP A 79 -1.19 -20.49 7.04
C ASP A 79 -2.53 -20.11 6.41
N ARG A 80 -3.62 -20.21 7.18
CA ARG A 80 -4.97 -19.87 6.68
C ARG A 80 -5.10 -18.37 6.40
N LEU A 81 -4.59 -17.54 7.29
CA LEU A 81 -4.59 -16.08 7.13
C LEU A 81 -3.75 -15.69 5.91
N THR A 82 -2.56 -16.26 5.75
CA THR A 82 -1.71 -16.05 4.59
C THR A 82 -2.42 -16.40 3.28
N LYS A 83 -3.06 -17.58 3.22
CA LYS A 83 -3.81 -18.00 2.03
C LYS A 83 -4.98 -17.09 1.70
N MET A 84 -5.73 -16.62 2.70
CA MET A 84 -6.83 -15.68 2.49
C MET A 84 -6.33 -14.35 1.92
N TRP A 85 -5.23 -13.85 2.42
CA TRP A 85 -4.63 -12.62 1.93
C TRP A 85 -4.09 -12.79 0.49
N GLU A 86 -3.42 -13.91 0.19
CA GLU A 86 -2.90 -14.25 -1.14
C GLU A 86 -4.01 -14.36 -2.20
N LEU A 87 -5.22 -14.78 -1.83
CA LEU A 87 -6.38 -14.79 -2.74
C LEU A 87 -6.82 -13.38 -3.18
N LEU A 88 -6.53 -12.34 -2.38
CA LEU A 88 -6.86 -10.95 -2.71
C LEU A 88 -5.75 -10.25 -3.51
N SER A 89 -4.53 -10.78 -3.53
CA SER A 89 -3.37 -10.17 -4.20
C SER A 89 -3.57 -9.92 -5.70
N PRO A 90 -4.11 -10.86 -6.49
CA PRO A 90 -4.39 -10.61 -7.91
C PRO A 90 -5.40 -9.49 -8.13
N LEU A 91 -6.39 -9.36 -7.24
CA LEU A 91 -7.40 -8.31 -7.31
C LEU A 91 -6.79 -6.93 -6.99
N ASN A 92 -5.89 -6.86 -6.00
CA ASN A 92 -5.15 -5.64 -5.67
C ASN A 92 -4.38 -5.11 -6.90
N GLY A 93 -3.55 -5.96 -7.52
CA GLY A 93 -2.82 -5.61 -8.73
C GLY A 93 -3.73 -5.19 -9.89
N ALA A 94 -4.80 -5.95 -10.14
CA ALA A 94 -5.75 -5.66 -11.21
C ALA A 94 -6.46 -4.30 -11.00
N MET A 95 -6.78 -3.93 -9.75
CA MET A 95 -7.39 -2.64 -9.44
C MET A 95 -6.47 -1.47 -9.75
N PHE A 96 -5.21 -1.53 -9.33
CA PHE A 96 -4.24 -0.48 -9.67
C PHE A 96 -4.06 -0.34 -11.19
N LEU A 97 -3.99 -1.46 -11.92
CA LEU A 97 -3.88 -1.44 -13.38
C LEU A 97 -5.14 -0.92 -14.06
N SER A 98 -6.33 -1.23 -13.52
CA SER A 98 -7.60 -0.79 -14.11
C SER A 98 -7.80 0.72 -14.07
N VAL A 99 -7.28 1.39 -13.05
CA VAL A 99 -7.35 2.85 -12.90
C VAL A 99 -6.15 3.57 -13.51
N GLN A 100 -5.20 2.82 -14.06
CA GLN A 100 -4.04 3.33 -14.76
C GLN A 100 -4.43 3.79 -16.17
N ASN A 101 -4.96 4.99 -16.31
CA ASN A 101 -4.82 5.72 -17.55
C ASN A 101 -3.55 6.57 -17.43
N ALA A 102 -2.81 6.74 -18.53
CA ALA A 102 -1.44 7.25 -18.59
C ALA A 102 -1.13 8.56 -17.79
N ASN A 103 -2.16 9.24 -17.29
CA ASN A 103 -2.03 10.49 -16.54
C ASN A 103 -2.41 10.36 -15.05
N HIS A 104 -2.84 9.18 -14.57
CA HIS A 104 -3.39 9.03 -13.21
C HIS A 104 -2.45 8.31 -12.25
N PHE A 105 -1.41 7.63 -12.74
CA PHE A 105 -0.48 6.92 -11.85
C PHE A 105 0.35 7.89 -11.00
N GLY A 106 0.77 9.00 -11.56
CA GLY A 106 1.37 10.11 -10.82
C GLY A 106 0.46 10.62 -9.70
N GLN A 107 -0.86 10.69 -9.93
CA GLN A 107 -1.86 11.06 -8.93
C GLN A 107 -2.10 9.98 -7.86
N LEU A 108 -1.90 8.70 -8.17
CA LEU A 108 -1.98 7.61 -7.20
C LEU A 108 -0.80 7.62 -6.23
N ASN A 109 0.39 7.92 -6.73
CA ASN A 109 1.64 7.84 -5.99
C ASN A 109 2.32 9.21 -5.78
N GLY A 110 1.76 10.28 -6.36
CA GLY A 110 2.23 11.65 -6.36
C GLY A 110 3.27 11.97 -7.41
N ASP A 111 3.50 13.27 -7.57
CA ASP A 111 4.45 13.76 -8.54
C ASP A 111 5.89 13.44 -8.12
N ALA A 112 6.74 13.08 -9.08
CA ALA A 112 8.14 12.76 -8.87
C ALA A 112 8.91 13.87 -8.09
N GLU A 113 8.50 15.12 -8.27
CA GLU A 113 9.06 16.29 -7.60
C GLU A 113 8.82 16.26 -6.08
N THR A 114 7.68 15.73 -5.64
CA THR A 114 7.31 15.57 -4.24
C THR A 114 8.13 14.48 -3.55
N LEU A 115 8.51 13.42 -4.28
CA LEU A 115 9.35 12.34 -3.76
C LEU A 115 10.80 12.76 -3.57
N GLN A 116 11.32 13.67 -4.42
CA GLN A 116 12.66 14.22 -4.27
C GLN A 116 12.75 15.14 -3.04
N ASN A 117 11.70 15.91 -2.78
CA ASN A 117 11.63 16.82 -1.63
C ASN A 117 11.41 16.09 -0.29
N ALA A 118 10.81 14.91 -0.29
CA ALA A 118 10.64 14.10 0.91
C ALA A 118 11.96 13.64 1.55
N LYS A 119 13.07 13.64 0.78
CA LYS A 119 14.41 13.35 1.32
C LYS A 119 15.00 14.45 2.21
N CYS A 120 14.44 15.65 2.19
CA CYS A 120 15.01 16.85 2.84
C CYS A 120 14.19 17.36 4.02
N LEU A 121 13.10 16.69 4.40
CA LEU A 121 12.22 17.15 5.49
C LEU A 121 12.55 16.39 6.78
N GLU A 122 13.08 17.11 7.74
CA GLU A 122 13.21 16.67 9.13
C GLU A 122 11.82 16.22 9.67
N PRO A 123 11.77 15.15 10.50
CA PRO A 123 10.49 14.49 10.88
C PRO A 123 9.56 15.30 11.80
N ASN A 124 9.84 16.58 12.08
CA ASN A 124 9.17 17.35 13.14
C ASN A 124 8.51 18.66 12.73
N THR A 125 8.17 18.90 11.46
CA THR A 125 7.40 20.10 11.10
C THR A 125 5.93 19.80 10.91
N PRO A 126 4.98 20.55 11.52
CA PRO A 126 3.53 20.35 11.38
C PRO A 126 3.01 20.48 9.95
N ASP A 127 3.81 21.01 9.03
CA ASP A 127 3.46 21.28 7.63
C ASP A 127 3.75 20.12 6.68
N SER A 128 4.41 19.05 7.15
CA SER A 128 4.72 17.87 6.35
C SER A 128 3.46 17.05 5.95
N ARG A 129 2.31 17.33 6.57
CA ARG A 129 1.02 16.67 6.28
C ARG A 129 0.33 17.15 5.01
N THR A 130 0.83 18.17 4.33
CA THR A 130 0.19 18.76 3.14
C THR A 130 0.90 18.47 1.83
N SER A 131 1.99 17.72 1.82
CA SER A 131 2.63 17.28 0.58
C SER A 131 1.80 16.15 -0.06
N ARG A 132 0.84 16.60 -0.87
CA ARG A 132 -0.17 15.76 -1.49
C ARG A 132 0.47 14.92 -2.61
N ASN A 133 0.28 13.65 -2.53
CA ASN A 133 0.09 12.67 -3.61
C ASN A 133 1.18 11.66 -3.95
N GLY A 134 2.23 11.40 -3.29
CA GLY A 134 3.10 10.26 -3.64
C GLY A 134 4.22 10.07 -2.65
N GLY A 135 4.63 11.13 -2.08
CA GLY A 135 5.27 11.12 -0.79
C GLY A 135 4.39 10.43 0.26
N ALA A 136 3.06 10.53 0.14
CA ALA A 136 2.12 9.93 1.07
C ALA A 136 2.24 8.39 1.16
N ALA A 137 2.26 7.67 0.04
CA ALA A 137 2.34 6.20 0.08
C ALA A 137 3.70 5.72 0.57
N VAL A 138 4.80 6.29 0.08
CA VAL A 138 6.15 5.97 0.56
C VAL A 138 6.28 6.32 2.04
N TRP A 139 5.78 7.49 2.44
CA TRP A 139 5.81 7.93 3.83
C TRP A 139 5.00 6.99 4.74
N THR A 140 3.84 6.54 4.31
CA THR A 140 3.00 5.62 5.10
C THR A 140 3.71 4.28 5.31
N HIS A 141 4.34 3.70 4.27
CA HIS A 141 5.12 2.47 4.41
C HIS A 141 6.32 2.64 5.33
N GLN A 142 7.03 3.78 5.22
CA GLN A 142 8.15 4.08 6.09
C GLN A 142 7.71 4.20 7.56
N SER A 143 6.65 4.97 7.82
CA SER A 143 6.11 5.13 9.17
C SER A 143 5.58 3.83 9.76
N LEU A 144 4.97 2.97 8.93
CA LEU A 144 4.51 1.66 9.36
C LEU A 144 5.69 0.74 9.73
N LEU A 145 6.77 0.75 8.95
CA LEU A 145 7.98 0.02 9.27
C LEU A 145 8.60 0.50 10.59
N GLU A 146 8.70 1.80 10.80
CA GLU A 146 9.20 2.41 12.05
C GLU A 146 8.36 2.02 13.27
N ALA A 147 7.02 2.02 13.14
CA ALA A 147 6.13 1.56 14.20
C ALA A 147 6.34 0.07 14.53
N ILE A 148 6.54 -0.76 13.49
CA ILE A 148 6.84 -2.19 13.67
C ILE A 148 8.20 -2.38 14.35
N GLN A 149 9.25 -1.69 13.90
CA GLN A 149 10.61 -1.78 14.48
C GLN A 149 10.64 -1.32 15.94
N SER A 150 9.86 -0.30 16.27
CA SER A 150 9.72 0.18 17.66
C SER A 150 8.75 -0.66 18.51
N SER A 151 8.12 -1.69 17.92
CA SER A 151 7.10 -2.51 18.57
C SER A 151 5.88 -1.73 19.07
N ASP A 152 5.56 -0.61 18.41
CA ASP A 152 4.36 0.18 18.69
C ASP A 152 3.15 -0.41 17.96
N LEU A 153 2.52 -1.40 18.59
CA LEU A 153 1.36 -2.08 18.04
C LEU A 153 0.19 -1.14 17.75
N GLN A 154 -0.03 -0.13 18.60
CA GLN A 154 -1.13 0.80 18.43
C GLN A 154 -0.91 1.69 17.21
N ALA A 155 0.29 2.25 17.07
CA ALA A 155 0.66 3.04 15.89
C ALA A 155 0.64 2.19 14.61
N ALA A 156 1.18 0.97 14.64
CA ALA A 156 1.17 0.07 13.48
C ALA A 156 -0.26 -0.26 13.01
N CYS A 157 -1.18 -0.58 13.93
CA CYS A 157 -2.59 -0.81 13.59
C CYS A 157 -3.27 0.43 13.01
N ALA A 158 -3.04 1.61 13.58
CA ALA A 158 -3.62 2.86 13.11
C ALA A 158 -3.11 3.24 11.71
N LEU A 159 -1.82 3.03 11.45
CA LEU A 159 -1.20 3.28 10.14
C LEU A 159 -1.71 2.30 9.07
N LEU A 160 -1.94 1.04 9.41
CA LEU A 160 -2.57 0.07 8.50
C LEU A 160 -4.01 0.48 8.15
N ASP A 161 -4.81 0.87 9.14
CA ASP A 161 -6.18 1.35 8.91
C ASP A 161 -6.16 2.57 7.98
N GLN A 162 -5.33 3.56 8.26
CA GLN A 162 -5.18 4.75 7.43
C GLN A 162 -4.73 4.41 6.00
N HIS A 163 -3.70 3.59 5.86
CA HIS A 163 -3.15 3.19 4.55
C HIS A 163 -4.21 2.56 3.65
N TYR A 164 -4.93 1.59 4.16
CA TYR A 164 -5.94 0.87 3.38
C TYR A 164 -7.20 1.70 3.12
N GLU A 165 -7.63 2.51 4.08
CA GLU A 165 -8.76 3.42 3.89
C GLU A 165 -8.45 4.49 2.83
N GLU A 166 -7.29 5.13 2.89
CA GLU A 166 -6.88 6.14 1.91
C GLU A 166 -6.71 5.53 0.51
N THR A 167 -6.05 4.37 0.42
CA THR A 167 -5.84 3.67 -0.85
C THR A 167 -7.16 3.21 -1.45
N GLY A 168 -8.02 2.58 -0.67
CA GLY A 168 -9.35 2.14 -1.11
C GLY A 168 -10.22 3.29 -1.61
N ARG A 169 -10.28 4.39 -0.86
CA ARG A 169 -11.03 5.60 -1.28
C ARG A 169 -10.49 6.20 -2.57
N ARG A 170 -9.18 6.17 -2.75
CA ARG A 170 -8.53 6.72 -3.95
C ARG A 170 -8.84 5.87 -5.18
N VAL A 171 -8.65 4.56 -5.09
CA VAL A 171 -8.96 3.63 -6.19
C VAL A 171 -10.44 3.68 -6.53
N TYR A 172 -11.32 3.69 -5.54
CA TYR A 172 -12.77 3.86 -5.72
C TYR A 172 -13.12 5.10 -6.54
N ARG A 173 -12.58 6.28 -6.17
CA ARG A 173 -12.86 7.53 -6.90
C ARG A 173 -12.38 7.47 -8.34
N LEU A 174 -11.19 6.92 -8.59
CA LEU A 174 -10.64 6.81 -9.95
C LEU A 174 -11.44 5.84 -10.81
N SER A 175 -11.95 4.75 -10.23
CA SER A 175 -12.84 3.82 -10.91
C SER A 175 -14.15 4.48 -11.33
N LEU A 176 -14.77 5.30 -10.46
CA LEU A 176 -15.97 6.07 -10.80
C LEU A 176 -15.75 7.07 -11.93
N MET A 177 -14.61 7.78 -11.94
CA MET A 177 -14.29 8.74 -13.00
C MET A 177 -14.14 8.05 -14.36
N LYS A 178 -13.62 6.82 -14.37
CA LYS A 178 -13.47 6.02 -15.59
C LYS A 178 -14.83 5.58 -16.14
N GLU A 179 -15.76 5.16 -15.29
CA GLU A 179 -17.12 4.76 -15.72
C GLU A 179 -17.91 5.93 -16.34
N GLN A 180 -17.68 7.17 -15.92
CA GLN A 180 -18.34 8.36 -16.45
C GLN A 180 -17.73 8.86 -17.77
N SER A 181 -16.62 8.29 -18.21
CA SER A 181 -15.89 8.70 -19.42
C SER A 181 -16.24 7.84 -20.65
N PHE A 182 -17.16 6.88 -20.51
CA PHE A 182 -17.75 6.05 -21.55
C PHE A 182 -19.24 6.31 -21.72
#